data_3ce238ebf0855f974c48faba4d8598b2
#
_entry.id   3ce238ebf0855f974c48faba4d8598b2
#
_cell.length_a   1.000
_cell.length_b   1.000
_cell.length_c   1.000
_cell.angle_alpha   90.00
_cell.angle_beta   90.00
_cell.angle_gamma   90.00
#
_symmetry.space_group_name_H-M   'P 1'
#
loop_
_entity.id
_entity.type
_entity.pdbx_description
1 polymer ?
#
loop_
_entity_poly.entity_id
_entity_poly.type
_entity_poly.pdbx_seq_one_letter_code
_entity_poly.pdbx_strand_id
1 'polypeptide(L)'
;MQVPLSSPDIIDKDIEAVVGVMKTRFLSIGPKVVEFENRMSEYTGVKYAVAVNSGTSALHLIIRGMGIGEGDVVITTPFSFIASSNCILFERAKPLFVDIEEETLNLDADRVEEKLKSMSGEELARVKALLVVDAFGQPADWDRFKEIGKKYNLKLIEDSAEALGSEYKGKRAGSLGEVGVFAFYPNKQISTGEGGILVTDDEELARLARSMRNQGRGEGGGWLDHERLGYNFRMDELSAALGCSQMERIKEILDKRAKVAGMYGEKLAEVEEVQVPYIAPYVSRMSWFVYVIRLERGVDREGVIKYLNEEGVQCKPYFTPIHLQPFYRKMFDYKEGDFPVTEDVTGRTIALPFFNNLREEQIDYVVGKLREGIAKNSR
;
A
#
# COMPACT_ATOMS: atom_id res chain seq x y z
N MET A 1 -20.71 -9.15 -21.03
CA MET A 1 -20.48 -7.79 -20.50
C MET A 1 -18.98 -7.61 -20.30
N GLN A 2 -18.43 -6.38 -20.45
CA GLN A 2 -17.01 -6.12 -20.10
C GLN A 2 -16.96 -5.37 -18.79
N VAL A 3 -16.23 -5.91 -17.80
CA VAL A 3 -16.06 -5.30 -16.47
C VAL A 3 -14.56 -5.15 -16.20
N PRO A 4 -14.01 -3.92 -16.22
CA PRO A 4 -12.60 -3.69 -15.98
C PRO A 4 -12.23 -3.95 -14.52
N LEU A 5 -10.96 -4.32 -14.25
CA LEU A 5 -10.48 -4.60 -12.89
C LEU A 5 -10.56 -3.35 -11.98
N SER A 6 -10.28 -2.18 -12.54
CA SER A 6 -10.35 -0.89 -11.83
C SER A 6 -10.67 0.24 -12.79
N SER A 7 -11.17 1.34 -12.24
CA SER A 7 -11.40 2.62 -12.96
C SER A 7 -11.26 3.77 -11.99
N PRO A 8 -10.48 4.81 -12.31
CA PRO A 8 -10.40 6.00 -11.46
C PRO A 8 -11.74 6.76 -11.48
N ASP A 9 -12.07 7.38 -10.35
CA ASP A 9 -13.27 8.22 -10.21
C ASP A 9 -12.90 9.69 -10.43
N ILE A 10 -12.86 10.10 -11.70
CA ILE A 10 -12.54 11.47 -12.12
C ILE A 10 -13.82 12.18 -12.50
N ILE A 11 -14.01 13.39 -11.96
CA ILE A 11 -15.16 14.28 -12.25
C ILE A 11 -14.68 15.60 -12.87
N ASP A 12 -15.60 16.39 -13.42
CA ASP A 12 -15.28 17.66 -14.08
C ASP A 12 -14.47 18.61 -13.19
N LYS A 13 -14.76 18.66 -11.89
CA LYS A 13 -13.99 19.44 -10.92
C LYS A 13 -12.50 19.05 -10.86
N ASP A 14 -12.21 17.75 -10.96
CA ASP A 14 -10.83 17.24 -10.99
C ASP A 14 -10.12 17.71 -12.27
N ILE A 15 -10.82 17.67 -13.39
CA ILE A 15 -10.32 18.15 -14.69
C ILE A 15 -10.06 19.66 -14.64
N GLU A 16 -11.00 20.44 -14.11
CA GLU A 16 -10.88 21.89 -13.96
C GLU A 16 -9.70 22.28 -13.06
N ALA A 17 -9.43 21.54 -11.99
CA ALA A 17 -8.29 21.77 -11.11
C ALA A 17 -6.96 21.63 -11.87
N VAL A 18 -6.81 20.57 -12.67
CA VAL A 18 -5.61 20.33 -13.49
C VAL A 18 -5.48 21.39 -14.59
N VAL A 19 -6.56 21.70 -15.32
CA VAL A 19 -6.58 22.74 -16.35
C VAL A 19 -6.25 24.12 -15.75
N GLY A 20 -6.69 24.37 -14.51
CA GLY A 20 -6.35 25.59 -13.77
C GLY A 20 -4.85 25.77 -13.60
N VAL A 21 -4.13 24.72 -13.23
CA VAL A 21 -2.65 24.73 -13.10
C VAL A 21 -1.99 24.97 -14.45
N MET A 22 -2.46 24.36 -15.54
CA MET A 22 -1.90 24.53 -16.88
C MET A 22 -1.94 25.98 -17.38
N LYS A 23 -2.83 26.82 -16.82
CA LYS A 23 -2.92 28.25 -17.13
C LYS A 23 -1.98 29.12 -16.30
N THR A 24 -1.23 28.53 -15.36
CA THR A 24 -0.25 29.23 -14.53
C THR A 24 1.18 29.07 -15.08
N ARG A 25 2.12 29.80 -14.47
CA ARG A 25 3.56 29.62 -14.75
C ARG A 25 4.20 28.52 -13.91
N PHE A 26 3.47 27.94 -12.96
CA PHE A 26 4.00 26.94 -12.03
C PHE A 26 3.50 25.55 -12.45
N LEU A 27 4.37 24.75 -13.04
CA LEU A 27 4.09 23.35 -13.39
C LEU A 27 4.85 22.37 -12.48
N SER A 28 5.80 22.88 -11.68
CA SER A 28 6.59 22.13 -10.70
C SER A 28 7.03 23.08 -9.59
N ILE A 29 7.20 22.56 -8.36
CA ILE A 29 7.68 23.33 -7.19
C ILE A 29 6.80 24.58 -6.98
N GLY A 30 5.51 24.41 -6.90
CA GLY A 30 4.54 25.49 -6.77
C GLY A 30 3.58 25.28 -5.59
N PRO A 31 2.50 26.06 -5.54
CA PRO A 31 1.59 26.10 -4.39
C PRO A 31 0.71 24.84 -4.26
N LYS A 32 0.44 24.09 -5.34
CA LYS A 32 -0.44 22.92 -5.26
C LYS A 32 0.20 21.75 -4.53
N VAL A 33 1.49 21.55 -4.68
CA VAL A 33 2.22 20.56 -3.88
C VAL A 33 2.12 20.88 -2.39
N VAL A 34 2.32 22.15 -2.00
CA VAL A 34 2.20 22.59 -0.61
C VAL A 34 0.76 22.42 -0.09
N GLU A 35 -0.23 22.78 -0.91
CA GLU A 35 -1.65 22.60 -0.57
C GLU A 35 -1.97 21.12 -0.35
N PHE A 36 -1.50 20.24 -1.21
CA PHE A 36 -1.73 18.80 -1.11
C PHE A 36 -1.06 18.21 0.14
N GLU A 37 0.19 18.63 0.45
CA GLU A 37 0.89 18.24 1.68
C GLU A 37 0.10 18.66 2.93
N ASN A 38 -0.40 19.89 2.97
CA ASN A 38 -1.20 20.40 4.10
C ASN A 38 -2.51 19.61 4.26
N ARG A 39 -3.23 19.33 3.18
CA ARG A 39 -4.47 18.53 3.21
C ARG A 39 -4.23 17.12 3.71
N MET A 40 -3.12 16.50 3.29
CA MET A 40 -2.76 15.15 3.75
C MET A 40 -2.33 15.13 5.22
N SER A 41 -1.56 16.11 5.67
CA SER A 41 -1.20 16.30 7.08
C SER A 41 -2.44 16.49 7.95
N GLU A 42 -3.34 17.39 7.58
CA GLU A 42 -4.61 17.61 8.27
C GLU A 42 -5.49 16.34 8.29
N TYR A 43 -5.59 15.67 7.16
CA TYR A 43 -6.40 14.46 7.05
C TYR A 43 -5.89 13.31 7.90
N THR A 44 -4.58 13.07 7.93
CA THR A 44 -3.97 12.00 8.73
C THR A 44 -3.79 12.36 10.20
N GLY A 45 -3.76 13.65 10.52
CA GLY A 45 -3.56 14.16 11.88
C GLY A 45 -2.10 14.18 12.33
N VAL A 46 -1.13 14.10 11.39
CA VAL A 46 0.31 14.24 11.65
C VAL A 46 0.79 15.64 11.25
N LYS A 47 1.96 16.05 11.73
CA LYS A 47 2.46 17.43 11.55
C LYS A 47 2.99 17.70 10.14
N TYR A 48 3.63 16.73 9.51
CA TYR A 48 4.37 16.90 8.26
C TYR A 48 3.94 15.90 7.23
N ALA A 49 3.79 16.37 6.00
CA ALA A 49 3.63 15.56 4.81
C ALA A 49 4.65 16.01 3.75
N VAL A 50 5.18 15.08 2.99
CA VAL A 50 6.16 15.36 1.92
C VAL A 50 5.76 14.59 0.67
N ALA A 51 5.18 15.30 -0.31
CA ALA A 51 4.73 14.72 -1.57
C ALA A 51 5.90 14.42 -2.50
N VAL A 52 5.81 13.27 -3.16
CA VAL A 52 6.80 12.73 -4.10
C VAL A 52 6.12 12.12 -5.32
N ASN A 53 6.92 11.77 -6.33
CA ASN A 53 6.40 11.24 -7.60
C ASN A 53 5.90 9.79 -7.56
N SER A 54 6.09 9.05 -6.47
CA SER A 54 5.55 7.69 -6.28
C SER A 54 5.64 7.23 -4.82
N GLY A 55 4.80 6.26 -4.42
CA GLY A 55 4.94 5.60 -3.11
C GLY A 55 6.29 4.92 -2.92
N THR A 56 6.86 4.35 -3.98
CA THR A 56 8.22 3.77 -3.95
C THR A 56 9.28 4.81 -3.59
N SER A 57 9.17 6.01 -4.14
CA SER A 57 10.08 7.11 -3.81
C SER A 57 9.91 7.57 -2.36
N ALA A 58 8.68 7.58 -1.83
CA ALA A 58 8.41 7.88 -0.42
C ALA A 58 9.08 6.86 0.49
N LEU A 59 8.88 5.56 0.26
CA LEU A 59 9.52 4.48 1.00
C LEU A 59 11.05 4.57 0.95
N HIS A 60 11.62 4.84 -0.22
CA HIS A 60 13.07 5.00 -0.38
C HIS A 60 13.61 6.16 0.45
N LEU A 61 12.95 7.34 0.41
CA LEU A 61 13.35 8.49 1.21
C LEU A 61 13.28 8.22 2.71
N ILE A 62 12.33 7.40 3.16
CA ILE A 62 12.21 6.99 4.56
C ILE A 62 13.40 6.13 4.97
N ILE A 63 13.68 5.06 4.23
CA ILE A 63 14.81 4.15 4.54
C ILE A 63 16.11 4.96 4.63
N ARG A 64 16.36 5.82 3.65
CA ARG A 64 17.55 6.67 3.62
C ARG A 64 17.55 7.73 4.71
N GLY A 65 16.42 8.41 4.94
CA GLY A 65 16.29 9.46 5.96
C GLY A 65 16.43 8.93 7.38
N MET A 66 16.06 7.68 7.63
CA MET A 66 16.29 6.98 8.90
C MET A 66 17.74 6.48 9.08
N GLY A 67 18.61 6.68 8.07
CA GLY A 67 20.01 6.26 8.13
C GLY A 67 20.19 4.74 8.00
N ILE A 68 19.20 4.02 7.49
CA ILE A 68 19.27 2.58 7.26
C ILE A 68 20.06 2.33 5.98
N GLY A 69 21.07 1.47 6.04
CA GLY A 69 21.99 1.25 4.93
C GLY A 69 22.68 -0.12 4.95
N GLU A 70 23.86 -0.19 4.33
CA GLU A 70 24.61 -1.44 4.17
C GLU A 70 24.91 -2.11 5.51
N GLY A 71 24.57 -3.40 5.60
CA GLY A 71 24.72 -4.20 6.83
C GLY A 71 23.50 -4.18 7.76
N ASP A 72 22.58 -3.23 7.58
CA ASP A 72 21.33 -3.17 8.34
C ASP A 72 20.27 -4.12 7.80
N VAL A 73 19.30 -4.44 8.65
CA VAL A 73 18.18 -5.32 8.35
C VAL A 73 16.87 -4.61 8.65
N VAL A 74 15.90 -4.75 7.76
CA VAL A 74 14.51 -4.31 7.98
C VAL A 74 13.59 -5.53 7.86
N ILE A 75 12.80 -5.79 8.89
CA ILE A 75 11.80 -6.86 8.87
C ILE A 75 10.57 -6.37 8.11
N THR A 76 10.05 -7.19 7.21
CA THR A 76 8.83 -6.92 6.45
C THR A 76 8.15 -8.22 6.01
N THR A 77 7.07 -8.12 5.23
CA THR A 77 6.28 -9.26 4.74
C THR A 77 6.68 -9.69 3.33
N PRO A 78 6.62 -10.99 3.00
CA PRO A 78 6.72 -11.46 1.61
C PRO A 78 5.40 -11.27 0.82
N PHE A 79 4.31 -10.86 1.49
CA PHE A 79 2.99 -10.63 0.93
C PHE A 79 2.69 -9.14 0.80
N SER A 80 3.16 -8.52 -0.26
CA SER A 80 2.94 -7.10 -0.58
C SER A 80 3.28 -6.82 -2.05
N PHE A 81 3.03 -5.59 -2.48
CA PHE A 81 3.69 -5.08 -3.68
C PHE A 81 5.19 -4.94 -3.41
N ILE A 82 5.99 -5.25 -4.42
CA ILE A 82 7.45 -5.39 -4.30
C ILE A 82 8.18 -4.12 -3.82
N ALA A 83 7.55 -2.94 -3.91
CA ALA A 83 8.12 -1.67 -3.48
C ALA A 83 8.45 -1.65 -1.98
N SER A 84 7.63 -2.33 -1.13
CA SER A 84 7.83 -2.41 0.33
C SER A 84 9.16 -3.07 0.72
N SER A 85 9.71 -3.90 -0.15
CA SER A 85 11.00 -4.56 0.10
C SER A 85 12.13 -4.01 -0.79
N ASN A 86 11.84 -3.56 -2.02
CA ASN A 86 12.85 -2.98 -2.91
C ASN A 86 13.44 -1.69 -2.34
N CYS A 87 12.65 -0.87 -1.65
CA CYS A 87 13.14 0.37 -1.03
C CYS A 87 14.28 0.12 -0.04
N ILE A 88 14.29 -1.03 0.62
CA ILE A 88 15.35 -1.46 1.54
C ILE A 88 16.64 -1.79 0.75
N LEU A 89 16.49 -2.48 -0.38
CA LEU A 89 17.60 -2.84 -1.26
C LEU A 89 18.26 -1.63 -1.92
N PHE A 90 17.51 -0.54 -2.16
CA PHE A 90 18.07 0.68 -2.74
C PHE A 90 19.18 1.29 -1.87
N GLU A 91 19.09 1.13 -0.55
CA GLU A 91 20.13 1.57 0.40
C GLU A 91 21.07 0.44 0.83
N ARG A 92 21.09 -0.69 0.10
CA ARG A 92 21.91 -1.89 0.38
C ARG A 92 21.63 -2.55 1.72
N ALA A 93 20.56 -2.21 2.39
CA ALA A 93 20.08 -2.92 3.56
C ALA A 93 19.39 -4.23 3.13
N LYS A 94 19.22 -5.15 4.07
CA LYS A 94 18.64 -6.46 3.79
C LYS A 94 17.18 -6.52 4.25
N PRO A 95 16.19 -6.80 3.38
CA PRO A 95 14.86 -7.17 3.82
C PRO A 95 14.92 -8.57 4.46
N LEU A 96 14.33 -8.69 5.64
CA LEU A 96 14.11 -9.97 6.32
C LEU A 96 12.61 -10.24 6.33
N PHE A 97 12.18 -11.21 5.55
CA PHE A 97 10.78 -11.57 5.51
C PHE A 97 10.36 -12.40 6.71
N VAL A 98 9.13 -12.12 7.18
CA VAL A 98 8.39 -12.94 8.16
C VAL A 98 7.01 -13.18 7.57
N ASP A 99 6.45 -14.37 7.80
CA ASP A 99 5.18 -14.80 7.24
C ASP A 99 4.00 -13.99 7.78
N ILE A 100 2.84 -14.15 7.19
CA ILE A 100 1.61 -13.41 7.46
C ILE A 100 0.65 -14.21 8.34
N GLU A 101 -0.32 -13.50 8.92
CA GLU A 101 -1.53 -14.10 9.47
C GLU A 101 -2.48 -14.51 8.33
N GLU A 102 -3.05 -15.71 8.42
CA GLU A 102 -3.93 -16.22 7.36
C GLU A 102 -5.21 -15.39 7.20
N GLU A 103 -5.79 -14.86 8.28
CA GLU A 103 -7.06 -14.14 8.23
C GLU A 103 -6.89 -12.70 7.74
N THR A 104 -5.99 -11.94 8.36
CA THR A 104 -5.79 -10.50 8.08
C THR A 104 -4.94 -10.25 6.86
N LEU A 105 -4.12 -11.22 6.46
CA LEU A 105 -3.09 -11.14 5.40
C LEU A 105 -1.97 -10.13 5.70
N ASN A 106 -1.93 -9.61 6.90
CA ASN A 106 -0.91 -8.71 7.39
C ASN A 106 0.28 -9.48 7.99
N LEU A 107 1.40 -8.82 8.14
CA LEU A 107 2.58 -9.35 8.81
C LEU A 107 2.20 -9.89 10.19
N ASP A 108 2.59 -11.14 10.49
CA ASP A 108 2.30 -11.78 11.78
C ASP A 108 3.23 -11.25 12.87
N ALA A 109 2.66 -10.50 13.81
CA ALA A 109 3.43 -9.88 14.89
C ALA A 109 4.04 -10.90 15.85
N ASP A 110 3.37 -12.02 16.10
CA ASP A 110 3.91 -13.08 17.00
C ASP A 110 5.09 -13.79 16.34
N ARG A 111 5.02 -14.08 15.04
CA ARG A 111 6.16 -14.61 14.27
C ARG A 111 7.32 -13.63 14.18
N VAL A 112 7.03 -12.31 14.08
CA VAL A 112 8.09 -11.29 14.15
C VAL A 112 8.78 -11.33 15.50
N GLU A 113 8.04 -11.39 16.60
CA GLU A 113 8.63 -11.48 17.94
C GLU A 113 9.41 -12.79 18.15
N GLU A 114 8.90 -13.93 17.68
CA GLU A 114 9.61 -15.21 17.68
C GLU A 114 10.93 -15.14 16.91
N LYS A 115 10.90 -14.53 15.72
CA LYS A 115 12.10 -14.34 14.91
C LYS A 115 13.13 -13.50 15.62
N LEU A 116 12.74 -12.36 16.23
CA LEU A 116 13.64 -11.50 16.99
C LEU A 116 14.23 -12.22 18.21
N LYS A 117 13.44 -13.03 18.92
CA LYS A 117 13.91 -13.86 20.05
C LYS A 117 14.94 -14.93 19.65
N SER A 118 14.85 -15.43 18.42
CA SER A 118 15.74 -16.46 17.91
C SER A 118 17.10 -15.95 17.41
N MET A 119 17.25 -14.62 17.26
CA MET A 119 18.46 -13.98 16.76
C MET A 119 19.55 -13.91 17.83
N SER A 120 20.80 -14.03 17.39
CA SER A 120 21.97 -13.66 18.21
C SER A 120 22.01 -12.15 18.47
N GLY A 121 22.77 -11.72 19.48
CA GLY A 121 22.93 -10.30 19.76
C GLY A 121 23.48 -9.49 18.58
N GLU A 122 24.37 -10.07 17.80
CA GLU A 122 24.94 -9.42 16.61
C GLU A 122 23.90 -9.29 15.48
N GLU A 123 23.10 -10.31 15.24
CA GLU A 123 22.01 -10.26 14.24
C GLU A 123 20.96 -9.24 14.66
N LEU A 124 20.53 -9.27 15.93
CA LEU A 124 19.55 -8.35 16.48
C LEU A 124 20.02 -6.88 16.38
N ALA A 125 21.30 -6.60 16.62
CA ALA A 125 21.88 -5.27 16.53
C ALA A 125 21.82 -4.68 15.12
N ARG A 126 21.70 -5.52 14.08
CA ARG A 126 21.54 -5.09 12.68
C ARG A 126 20.09 -4.77 12.32
N VAL A 127 19.10 -5.29 13.07
CA VAL A 127 17.70 -4.97 12.81
C VAL A 127 17.42 -3.53 13.23
N LYS A 128 16.97 -2.69 12.29
CA LYS A 128 16.76 -1.25 12.54
C LYS A 128 15.29 -0.87 12.53
N ALA A 129 14.48 -1.55 11.74
CA ALA A 129 13.08 -1.19 11.57
C ALA A 129 12.19 -2.41 11.29
N LEU A 130 10.90 -2.22 11.59
CA LEU A 130 9.81 -3.00 11.05
C LEU A 130 9.12 -2.14 9.98
N LEU A 131 9.04 -2.64 8.74
CA LEU A 131 8.22 -2.06 7.69
C LEU A 131 6.96 -2.91 7.60
N VAL A 132 5.88 -2.38 8.17
CA VAL A 132 4.59 -3.06 8.29
C VAL A 132 3.66 -2.54 7.20
N VAL A 133 3.10 -3.46 6.42
CA VAL A 133 2.17 -3.13 5.32
C VAL A 133 0.74 -3.30 5.81
N ASP A 134 -0.10 -2.32 5.53
CA ASP A 134 -1.55 -2.39 5.74
C ASP A 134 -2.20 -3.01 4.49
N ALA A 135 -2.13 -4.34 4.39
CA ALA A 135 -2.48 -5.09 3.19
C ALA A 135 -3.94 -4.86 2.76
N PHE A 136 -4.15 -4.54 1.48
CA PHE A 136 -5.46 -4.30 0.86
C PHE A 136 -6.28 -3.20 1.51
N GLY A 137 -5.66 -2.37 2.34
CA GLY A 137 -6.30 -1.30 3.07
C GLY A 137 -6.73 -1.69 4.49
N GLN A 138 -6.37 -2.87 4.97
CA GLN A 138 -6.59 -3.28 6.35
C GLN A 138 -5.38 -2.95 7.21
N PRO A 139 -5.48 -2.02 8.20
CA PRO A 139 -4.43 -1.78 9.16
C PRO A 139 -4.00 -3.07 9.86
N ALA A 140 -2.68 -3.26 10.02
CA ALA A 140 -2.12 -4.35 10.79
C ALA A 140 -2.39 -4.18 12.31
N ASP A 141 -2.03 -5.16 13.15
CA ASP A 141 -2.15 -5.00 14.61
C ASP A 141 -1.05 -4.08 15.17
N TRP A 142 -1.29 -2.79 15.03
CA TRP A 142 -0.32 -1.75 15.39
C TRP A 142 0.01 -1.68 16.87
N ASP A 143 -0.87 -2.12 17.77
CA ASP A 143 -0.54 -2.16 19.19
C ASP A 143 0.54 -3.19 19.46
N ARG A 144 0.45 -4.38 18.82
CA ARG A 144 1.49 -5.42 18.91
C ARG A 144 2.82 -4.95 18.30
N PHE A 145 2.79 -4.30 17.12
CA PHE A 145 4.03 -3.78 16.52
C PHE A 145 4.67 -2.67 17.34
N LYS A 146 3.89 -1.81 18.00
CA LYS A 146 4.40 -0.79 18.92
C LYS A 146 5.06 -1.41 20.16
N GLU A 147 4.48 -2.47 20.72
CA GLU A 147 5.09 -3.23 21.82
C GLU A 147 6.44 -3.81 21.40
N ILE A 148 6.50 -4.46 20.23
CA ILE A 148 7.71 -5.06 19.67
C ILE A 148 8.75 -3.96 19.37
N GLY A 149 8.37 -2.88 18.69
CA GLY A 149 9.24 -1.75 18.39
C GLY A 149 9.88 -1.16 19.64
N LYS A 150 9.07 -0.94 20.70
CA LYS A 150 9.56 -0.44 22.00
C LYS A 150 10.50 -1.44 22.67
N LYS A 151 10.15 -2.72 22.68
CA LYS A 151 10.92 -3.79 23.35
C LYS A 151 12.31 -3.99 22.74
N TYR A 152 12.39 -3.93 21.42
CA TYR A 152 13.63 -4.19 20.68
C TYR A 152 14.28 -2.93 20.12
N ASN A 153 13.77 -1.75 20.46
CA ASN A 153 14.25 -0.45 19.99
C ASN A 153 14.31 -0.35 18.46
N LEU A 154 13.22 -0.76 17.78
CA LEU A 154 13.08 -0.76 16.33
C LEU A 154 12.20 0.40 15.88
N LYS A 155 12.56 1.02 14.75
CA LYS A 155 11.74 2.02 14.06
C LYS A 155 10.52 1.37 13.43
N LEU A 156 9.39 2.07 13.40
CA LEU A 156 8.13 1.58 12.82
C LEU A 156 7.78 2.38 11.58
N ILE A 157 7.86 1.74 10.42
CA ILE A 157 7.49 2.29 9.11
C ILE A 157 6.14 1.69 8.72
N GLU A 158 5.16 2.54 8.44
CA GLU A 158 3.80 2.16 8.04
C GLU A 158 3.66 2.28 6.51
N ASP A 159 3.63 1.16 5.81
CA ASP A 159 3.28 1.17 4.40
C ASP A 159 1.77 1.10 4.23
N SER A 160 1.14 2.26 4.29
CA SER A 160 -0.29 2.48 4.07
C SER A 160 -0.61 2.87 2.62
N ALA A 161 0.24 2.49 1.65
CA ALA A 161 0.02 2.79 0.23
C ALA A 161 -1.33 2.27 -0.30
N GLU A 162 -1.99 1.39 0.44
CA GLU A 162 -3.29 0.79 0.13
C GLU A 162 -4.39 1.19 1.13
N ALA A 163 -4.06 1.96 2.17
CA ALA A 163 -4.93 2.15 3.33
C ALA A 163 -5.41 3.60 3.56
N LEU A 164 -5.32 4.48 2.55
CA LEU A 164 -5.80 5.86 2.72
C LEU A 164 -7.28 5.88 3.13
N GLY A 165 -7.54 6.38 4.33
CA GLY A 165 -8.89 6.47 4.92
C GLY A 165 -9.29 5.29 5.78
N SER A 166 -8.43 4.28 5.94
CA SER A 166 -8.63 3.24 6.96
C SER A 166 -8.33 3.76 8.36
N GLU A 167 -8.94 3.12 9.35
CA GLU A 167 -8.78 3.51 10.75
C GLU A 167 -8.54 2.28 11.64
N TYR A 168 -7.52 2.37 12.48
CA TYR A 168 -7.19 1.43 13.55
C TYR A 168 -7.61 2.03 14.90
N LYS A 169 -8.61 1.43 15.57
CA LYS A 169 -9.13 1.92 16.88
C LYS A 169 -9.40 3.43 16.88
N GLY A 170 -9.98 3.96 15.78
CA GLY A 170 -10.32 5.38 15.59
C GLY A 170 -9.16 6.28 15.18
N LYS A 171 -7.94 5.76 15.00
CA LYS A 171 -6.78 6.50 14.46
C LYS A 171 -6.60 6.18 12.99
N ARG A 172 -6.32 7.19 12.18
CA ARG A 172 -6.16 7.01 10.74
C ARG A 172 -4.86 6.31 10.39
N ALA A 173 -4.90 5.42 9.40
CA ALA A 173 -3.73 4.87 8.76
C ALA A 173 -2.81 6.01 8.26
N GLY A 174 -1.52 5.77 8.28
CA GLY A 174 -0.46 6.77 8.05
C GLY A 174 0.03 7.47 9.33
N SER A 175 -0.73 7.36 10.45
CA SER A 175 -0.35 7.92 11.76
C SER A 175 -0.06 6.86 12.82
N LEU A 176 0.04 5.61 12.42
CA LEU A 176 0.16 4.47 13.33
C LEU A 176 1.62 4.12 13.62
N GLY A 177 2.51 4.27 12.63
CA GLY A 177 3.96 4.17 12.78
C GLY A 177 4.64 5.50 13.15
N GLU A 178 5.98 5.54 13.11
CA GLU A 178 6.76 6.79 13.23
C GLU A 178 6.67 7.61 11.93
N VAL A 179 6.44 6.93 10.81
CA VAL A 179 6.25 7.49 9.47
C VAL A 179 5.32 6.60 8.69
N GLY A 180 4.38 7.20 7.95
CA GLY A 180 3.46 6.51 7.07
C GLY A 180 3.70 6.87 5.59
N VAL A 181 3.26 5.99 4.69
CA VAL A 181 3.34 6.22 3.24
C VAL A 181 1.98 6.00 2.59
N PHE A 182 1.63 6.87 1.64
CA PHE A 182 0.53 6.63 0.70
C PHE A 182 1.01 6.72 -0.74
N ALA A 183 0.28 6.03 -1.63
CA ALA A 183 0.52 6.04 -3.06
C ALA A 183 -0.77 6.40 -3.81
N PHE A 184 -0.63 7.05 -4.98
CA PHE A 184 -1.76 7.64 -5.71
C PHE A 184 -1.84 7.16 -7.16
N TYR A 185 -1.47 5.90 -7.41
CA TYR A 185 -1.67 5.22 -8.68
C TYR A 185 -3.18 5.10 -9.02
N PRO A 186 -3.61 5.02 -10.29
CA PRO A 186 -5.03 5.09 -10.69
C PRO A 186 -5.99 4.09 -10.04
N ASN A 187 -5.51 2.99 -9.49
CA ASN A 187 -6.35 2.03 -8.79
C ASN A 187 -6.49 2.29 -7.28
N LYS A 188 -5.78 3.28 -6.72
CA LYS A 188 -5.86 3.61 -5.29
C LYS A 188 -7.17 4.33 -4.94
N GLN A 189 -7.39 4.62 -3.65
CA GLN A 189 -8.60 5.30 -3.18
C GLN A 189 -8.77 6.67 -3.86
N ILE A 190 -7.68 7.44 -3.91
CA ILE A 190 -7.57 8.64 -4.75
C ILE A 190 -6.41 8.45 -5.73
N SER A 191 -6.41 9.20 -6.82
CA SER A 191 -5.35 9.13 -7.83
C SER A 191 -4.81 10.50 -8.19
N THR A 192 -3.51 10.55 -8.44
CA THR A 192 -2.83 11.71 -9.06
C THR A 192 -2.20 11.33 -10.41
N GLY A 193 -2.58 10.17 -10.97
CA GLY A 193 -1.91 9.52 -12.09
C GLY A 193 -0.69 8.74 -11.62
N GLU A 194 0.35 9.41 -11.23
CA GLU A 194 1.48 8.92 -10.43
C GLU A 194 1.66 9.83 -9.23
N GLY A 195 2.11 9.29 -8.11
CA GLY A 195 2.35 10.07 -6.91
C GLY A 195 2.49 9.22 -5.66
N GLY A 196 3.07 9.83 -4.65
CA GLY A 196 3.18 9.29 -3.30
C GLY A 196 3.37 10.40 -2.31
N ILE A 197 3.25 10.07 -1.05
CA ILE A 197 3.51 10.99 0.05
C ILE A 197 3.99 10.21 1.26
N LEU A 198 4.97 10.74 1.97
CA LEU A 198 5.28 10.30 3.33
C LEU A 198 4.68 11.31 4.33
N VAL A 199 4.24 10.79 5.47
CA VAL A 199 3.60 11.56 6.54
C VAL A 199 4.23 11.19 7.88
N THR A 200 4.55 12.18 8.74
CA THR A 200 5.26 11.94 9.99
C THR A 200 5.12 13.10 10.97
N ASP A 201 5.38 12.86 12.25
CA ASP A 201 5.56 13.91 13.26
C ASP A 201 7.03 14.28 13.46
N ASP A 202 7.96 13.57 12.82
CA ASP A 202 9.40 13.82 12.87
C ASP A 202 9.80 14.94 11.90
N GLU A 203 10.14 16.12 12.46
CA GLU A 203 10.54 17.28 11.69
C GLU A 203 11.82 17.06 10.90
N GLU A 204 12.80 16.38 11.50
CA GLU A 204 14.08 16.13 10.85
C GLU A 204 13.94 15.18 9.66
N LEU A 205 13.15 14.11 9.81
CA LEU A 205 12.85 13.20 8.71
C LEU A 205 12.13 13.93 7.57
N ALA A 206 11.14 14.78 7.90
CA ALA A 206 10.43 15.58 6.89
C ALA A 206 11.37 16.55 6.16
N ARG A 207 12.26 17.22 6.89
CA ARG A 207 13.28 18.13 6.34
C ARG A 207 14.25 17.41 5.41
N LEU A 208 14.77 16.26 5.85
CA LEU A 208 15.64 15.42 5.03
C LEU A 208 14.93 14.94 3.75
N ALA A 209 13.68 14.49 3.86
CA ALA A 209 12.90 14.03 2.73
C ALA A 209 12.64 15.16 1.72
N ARG A 210 12.29 16.38 2.16
CA ARG A 210 12.13 17.56 1.29
C ARG A 210 13.41 17.91 0.54
N SER A 211 14.55 17.87 1.22
CA SER A 211 15.85 18.09 0.60
C SER A 211 16.17 16.99 -0.42
N MET A 212 16.08 15.72 -0.02
CA MET A 212 16.44 14.59 -0.87
C MET A 212 15.54 14.44 -2.09
N ARG A 213 14.22 14.68 -2.00
CA ARG A 213 13.32 14.65 -3.17
C ARG A 213 13.68 15.70 -4.21
N ASN A 214 14.35 16.78 -3.80
CA ASN A 214 14.76 17.90 -4.64
C ASN A 214 16.29 17.96 -4.78
N GLN A 215 16.91 16.85 -5.15
CA GLN A 215 18.32 16.73 -5.47
C GLN A 215 19.29 17.06 -4.32
N GLY A 216 18.84 17.00 -3.06
CA GLY A 216 19.68 17.26 -1.89
C GLY A 216 19.93 18.75 -1.60
N ARG A 217 19.09 19.65 -2.13
CA ARG A 217 19.20 21.09 -1.84
C ARG A 217 18.93 21.37 -0.38
N GLY A 218 19.70 22.31 0.18
CA GLY A 218 19.52 22.78 1.57
C GLY A 218 18.47 23.89 1.71
N GLU A 219 18.11 24.21 2.96
CA GLU A 219 17.12 25.25 3.32
C GLU A 219 17.80 26.61 3.47
N GLY A 220 18.64 27.11 2.87
CA GLY A 220 19.29 28.43 3.09
C GLY A 220 20.53 28.62 2.25
N GLY A 221 20.85 27.63 1.44
CA GLY A 221 21.96 27.70 0.50
C GLY A 221 21.60 28.44 -0.79
N GLY A 222 22.59 28.69 -1.61
CA GLY A 222 22.41 29.23 -2.96
C GLY A 222 21.56 28.26 -3.82
N TRP A 223 20.96 28.76 -4.88
CA TRP A 223 20.09 27.99 -5.79
C TRP A 223 20.72 26.68 -6.32
N LEU A 224 22.05 26.59 -6.37
CA LEU A 224 22.80 25.42 -6.84
C LEU A 224 23.53 24.67 -5.72
N ASP A 225 23.25 24.99 -4.44
CA ASP A 225 23.90 24.30 -3.32
C ASP A 225 23.16 22.99 -2.99
N HIS A 226 23.92 21.91 -3.05
CA HIS A 226 23.46 20.56 -2.73
C HIS A 226 24.20 20.05 -1.50
N GLU A 227 23.50 19.99 -0.36
CA GLU A 227 24.11 19.61 0.94
C GLU A 227 24.29 18.09 1.08
N ARG A 228 23.53 17.32 0.32
CA ARG A 228 23.54 15.85 0.38
C ARG A 228 23.20 15.21 -0.94
N LEU A 229 23.46 13.92 -1.05
CA LEU A 229 22.96 13.13 -2.18
C LEU A 229 21.42 13.11 -2.14
N GLY A 230 20.81 13.56 -3.22
CA GLY A 230 19.36 13.57 -3.40
C GLY A 230 18.94 13.07 -4.77
N TYR A 231 17.63 13.10 -5.00
CA TYR A 231 16.95 12.51 -6.15
C TYR A 231 16.06 13.53 -6.84
N ASN A 232 15.57 13.20 -8.01
CA ASN A 232 14.49 13.93 -8.66
C ASN A 232 13.16 13.20 -8.41
N PHE A 233 12.65 13.27 -7.17
CA PHE A 233 11.41 12.63 -6.75
C PHE A 233 10.28 13.63 -6.51
N ARG A 234 10.37 14.81 -7.10
CA ARG A 234 9.35 15.86 -6.98
C ARG A 234 8.03 15.41 -7.60
N MET A 235 6.93 15.63 -6.90
CA MET A 235 5.60 15.66 -7.49
C MET A 235 5.45 16.94 -8.32
N ASP A 236 4.81 16.86 -9.48
CA ASP A 236 4.46 18.05 -10.28
C ASP A 236 3.15 18.68 -9.78
N GLU A 237 2.91 19.92 -10.22
CA GLU A 237 1.73 20.71 -9.81
C GLU A 237 0.42 20.18 -10.39
N LEU A 238 0.44 19.52 -11.54
CA LEU A 238 -0.75 18.94 -12.18
C LEU A 238 -1.27 17.77 -11.34
N SER A 239 -0.36 16.86 -10.97
CA SER A 239 -0.63 15.73 -10.10
C SER A 239 -1.10 16.20 -8.71
N ALA A 240 -0.45 17.22 -8.15
CA ALA A 240 -0.83 17.80 -6.87
C ALA A 240 -2.22 18.45 -6.91
N ALA A 241 -2.57 19.15 -7.99
CA ALA A 241 -3.89 19.76 -8.15
C ALA A 241 -5.01 18.71 -8.23
N LEU A 242 -4.76 17.61 -8.95
CA LEU A 242 -5.67 16.46 -8.97
C LEU A 242 -5.83 15.88 -7.55
N GLY A 243 -4.72 15.69 -6.84
CA GLY A 243 -4.72 15.22 -5.45
C GLY A 243 -5.52 16.11 -4.52
N CYS A 244 -5.37 17.44 -4.62
CA CYS A 244 -6.16 18.42 -3.85
C CYS A 244 -7.66 18.27 -4.10
N SER A 245 -8.06 18.18 -5.37
CA SER A 245 -9.48 18.01 -5.75
C SER A 245 -10.05 16.68 -5.24
N GLN A 246 -9.32 15.60 -5.37
CA GLN A 246 -9.70 14.28 -4.86
C GLN A 246 -9.85 14.27 -3.32
N MET A 247 -8.94 14.96 -2.60
CA MET A 247 -9.02 15.08 -1.14
C MET A 247 -10.24 15.85 -0.65
N GLU A 248 -10.75 16.81 -1.40
CA GLU A 248 -11.97 17.54 -1.04
C GLU A 248 -13.21 16.64 -0.97
N ARG A 249 -13.21 15.55 -1.71
CA ARG A 249 -14.30 14.58 -1.72
C ARG A 249 -13.91 13.19 -1.20
N ILE A 250 -12.82 13.09 -0.44
CA ILE A 250 -12.32 11.79 0.07
C ILE A 250 -13.39 10.99 0.80
N LYS A 251 -14.25 11.65 1.58
CA LYS A 251 -15.36 10.99 2.28
C LYS A 251 -16.32 10.32 1.30
N GLU A 252 -16.76 11.03 0.25
CA GLU A 252 -17.63 10.48 -0.80
C GLU A 252 -16.99 9.29 -1.50
N ILE A 253 -15.71 9.41 -1.85
CA ILE A 253 -14.92 8.35 -2.49
C ILE A 253 -14.91 7.09 -1.63
N LEU A 254 -14.59 7.21 -0.35
CA LEU A 254 -14.55 6.09 0.59
C LEU A 254 -15.93 5.48 0.84
N ASP A 255 -16.98 6.29 0.91
CA ASP A 255 -18.35 5.80 1.09
C ASP A 255 -18.83 5.01 -0.15
N LYS A 256 -18.48 5.45 -1.37
CA LYS A 256 -18.73 4.67 -2.60
C LYS A 256 -18.02 3.32 -2.58
N ARG A 257 -16.74 3.27 -2.16
CA ARG A 257 -15.97 2.01 -2.06
C ARG A 257 -16.59 1.07 -1.02
N ALA A 258 -16.96 1.59 0.15
CA ALA A 258 -17.63 0.80 1.18
C ALA A 258 -18.98 0.22 0.68
N LYS A 259 -19.76 1.00 -0.09
CA LYS A 259 -20.99 0.52 -0.72
C LYS A 259 -20.73 -0.64 -1.68
N VAL A 260 -19.74 -0.52 -2.57
CA VAL A 260 -19.37 -1.57 -3.52
C VAL A 260 -18.91 -2.83 -2.79
N ALA A 261 -18.09 -2.68 -1.73
CA ALA A 261 -17.65 -3.80 -0.91
C ALA A 261 -18.81 -4.51 -0.20
N GLY A 262 -19.78 -3.74 0.34
CA GLY A 262 -20.98 -4.27 0.95
C GLY A 262 -21.81 -5.12 -0.04
N MET A 263 -22.04 -4.61 -1.25
CA MET A 263 -22.73 -5.37 -2.31
C MET A 263 -22.04 -6.69 -2.66
N TYR A 264 -20.71 -6.70 -2.74
CA TYR A 264 -19.97 -7.96 -2.94
C TYR A 264 -20.12 -8.90 -1.74
N GLY A 265 -20.00 -8.39 -0.51
CA GLY A 265 -20.16 -9.20 0.70
C GLY A 265 -21.52 -9.90 0.76
N GLU A 266 -22.61 -9.18 0.47
CA GLU A 266 -23.98 -9.74 0.43
C GLU A 266 -24.11 -10.82 -0.66
N LYS A 267 -23.65 -10.56 -1.89
CA LYS A 267 -23.83 -11.49 -3.01
C LYS A 267 -22.90 -12.72 -2.97
N LEU A 268 -21.76 -12.61 -2.29
CA LEU A 268 -20.82 -13.72 -2.11
C LEU A 268 -21.06 -14.54 -0.85
N ALA A 269 -21.92 -14.09 0.07
CA ALA A 269 -22.24 -14.82 1.32
C ALA A 269 -22.82 -16.23 1.06
N GLU A 270 -23.44 -16.47 -0.10
CA GLU A 270 -24.02 -17.76 -0.51
C GLU A 270 -23.08 -18.61 -1.40
N VAL A 271 -21.82 -18.23 -1.55
CA VAL A 271 -20.83 -18.98 -2.36
C VAL A 271 -19.86 -19.68 -1.43
N GLU A 272 -20.15 -20.94 -1.11
CA GLU A 272 -19.40 -21.70 -0.09
C GLU A 272 -17.91 -21.84 -0.38
N GLU A 273 -17.53 -21.84 -1.67
CA GLU A 273 -16.14 -21.97 -2.09
C GLU A 273 -15.35 -20.66 -2.05
N VAL A 274 -15.97 -19.57 -1.54
CA VAL A 274 -15.37 -18.23 -1.50
C VAL A 274 -15.30 -17.69 -0.09
N GLN A 275 -14.10 -17.38 0.38
CA GLN A 275 -13.88 -16.59 1.58
C GLN A 275 -13.79 -15.11 1.20
N VAL A 276 -14.71 -14.29 1.71
CA VAL A 276 -14.68 -12.84 1.56
C VAL A 276 -13.61 -12.22 2.48
N PRO A 277 -13.18 -10.95 2.22
CA PRO A 277 -12.18 -10.30 3.07
C PRO A 277 -12.61 -10.27 4.54
N TYR A 278 -11.73 -10.76 5.41
CA TYR A 278 -11.90 -10.65 6.87
C TYR A 278 -11.55 -9.23 7.32
N ILE A 279 -12.36 -8.67 8.21
CA ILE A 279 -12.10 -7.36 8.84
C ILE A 279 -11.82 -7.60 10.32
N ALA A 280 -10.59 -7.30 10.75
CA ALA A 280 -10.17 -7.49 12.12
C ALA A 280 -10.93 -6.54 13.09
N PRO A 281 -11.23 -6.97 14.34
CA PRO A 281 -12.03 -6.19 15.29
C PRO A 281 -11.43 -4.83 15.67
N TYR A 282 -10.12 -4.66 15.50
CA TYR A 282 -9.42 -3.40 15.75
C TYR A 282 -9.52 -2.40 14.59
N VAL A 283 -10.03 -2.81 13.42
CA VAL A 283 -10.26 -1.94 12.26
C VAL A 283 -11.60 -1.26 12.43
N SER A 284 -11.59 0.01 12.79
CA SER A 284 -12.82 0.80 12.96
C SER A 284 -13.38 1.34 11.64
N ARG A 285 -12.56 1.42 10.59
CA ARG A 285 -12.95 1.72 9.22
C ARG A 285 -12.01 1.04 8.23
N MET A 286 -12.58 0.36 7.22
CA MET A 286 -11.87 -0.20 6.08
C MET A 286 -12.00 0.72 4.87
N SER A 287 -10.89 1.09 4.22
CA SER A 287 -10.90 1.99 3.06
C SER A 287 -11.10 1.31 1.71
N TRP A 288 -10.94 -0.01 1.68
CA TRP A 288 -11.20 -0.85 0.51
C TRP A 288 -10.37 -0.46 -0.74
N PHE A 289 -9.09 -0.76 -0.72
CA PHE A 289 -8.23 -0.57 -1.91
C PHE A 289 -8.64 -1.46 -3.08
N VAL A 290 -8.86 -2.73 -2.80
CA VAL A 290 -9.30 -3.80 -3.72
C VAL A 290 -10.32 -4.69 -3.00
N TYR A 291 -11.00 -5.53 -3.75
CA TYR A 291 -11.80 -6.60 -3.18
C TYR A 291 -11.19 -7.95 -3.57
N VAL A 292 -10.43 -8.52 -2.64
CA VAL A 292 -9.69 -9.77 -2.86
C VAL A 292 -10.40 -10.89 -2.12
N ILE A 293 -10.89 -11.87 -2.87
CA ILE A 293 -11.46 -13.11 -2.34
C ILE A 293 -10.39 -14.20 -2.24
N ARG A 294 -10.61 -15.17 -1.36
CA ARG A 294 -9.87 -16.44 -1.33
C ARG A 294 -10.78 -17.58 -1.76
N LEU A 295 -10.31 -18.43 -2.66
CA LEU A 295 -10.99 -19.67 -3.00
C LEU A 295 -10.69 -20.74 -1.96
N GLU A 296 -11.65 -21.64 -1.72
CA GLU A 296 -11.43 -22.83 -0.90
C GLU A 296 -10.39 -23.76 -1.54
N ARG A 297 -9.74 -24.55 -0.68
CA ARG A 297 -8.75 -25.54 -1.14
C ARG A 297 -9.43 -26.58 -2.05
N GLY A 298 -8.80 -26.90 -3.19
CA GLY A 298 -9.34 -27.82 -4.16
C GLY A 298 -9.95 -27.16 -5.39
N VAL A 299 -10.17 -25.84 -5.38
CA VAL A 299 -10.56 -25.06 -6.55
C VAL A 299 -9.32 -24.63 -7.33
N ASP A 300 -9.28 -24.89 -8.64
CA ASP A 300 -8.20 -24.41 -9.52
C ASP A 300 -8.35 -22.90 -9.78
N ARG A 301 -7.64 -22.09 -9.00
CA ARG A 301 -7.63 -20.63 -9.10
C ARG A 301 -7.25 -20.12 -10.49
N GLU A 302 -6.26 -20.73 -11.15
CA GLU A 302 -5.81 -20.30 -12.48
C GLU A 302 -6.89 -20.58 -13.55
N GLY A 303 -7.56 -21.72 -13.44
CA GLY A 303 -8.71 -22.05 -14.29
C GLY A 303 -9.86 -21.05 -14.09
N VAL A 304 -10.17 -20.66 -12.85
CA VAL A 304 -11.20 -19.66 -12.53
C VAL A 304 -10.82 -18.30 -13.12
N ILE A 305 -9.58 -17.82 -12.91
CA ILE A 305 -9.09 -16.54 -13.46
C ILE A 305 -9.18 -16.53 -14.98
N LYS A 306 -8.76 -17.62 -15.63
CA LYS A 306 -8.82 -17.74 -17.08
C LYS A 306 -10.27 -17.64 -17.58
N TYR A 307 -11.18 -18.39 -16.97
CA TYR A 307 -12.60 -18.35 -17.32
C TYR A 307 -13.20 -16.95 -17.15
N LEU A 308 -12.96 -16.30 -16.02
CA LEU A 308 -13.45 -14.93 -15.77
C LEU A 308 -12.97 -13.93 -16.83
N ASN A 309 -11.68 -13.96 -17.18
CA ASN A 309 -11.13 -13.07 -18.20
C ASN A 309 -11.71 -13.37 -19.60
N GLU A 310 -11.93 -14.63 -19.96
CA GLU A 310 -12.61 -15.03 -21.22
C GLU A 310 -14.05 -14.52 -21.28
N GLU A 311 -14.76 -14.49 -20.13
CA GLU A 311 -16.12 -13.95 -20.02
C GLU A 311 -16.16 -12.40 -19.87
N GLY A 312 -15.00 -11.73 -20.00
CA GLY A 312 -14.90 -10.27 -19.95
C GLY A 312 -14.87 -9.66 -18.53
N VAL A 313 -14.68 -10.48 -17.52
CA VAL A 313 -14.45 -10.06 -16.13
C VAL A 313 -12.96 -9.99 -15.86
N GLN A 314 -12.38 -8.78 -15.89
CA GLN A 314 -10.96 -8.62 -15.61
C GLN A 314 -10.66 -8.91 -14.12
N CYS A 315 -9.81 -9.89 -13.89
CA CYS A 315 -9.32 -10.23 -12.55
C CYS A 315 -7.85 -10.62 -12.57
N LYS A 316 -7.20 -10.59 -11.43
CA LYS A 316 -5.76 -10.86 -11.26
C LYS A 316 -5.50 -11.59 -9.95
N PRO A 317 -4.42 -12.41 -9.85
CA PRO A 317 -3.91 -12.84 -8.56
C PRO A 317 -3.33 -11.64 -7.79
N TYR A 318 -3.48 -11.62 -6.45
CA TYR A 318 -2.91 -10.62 -5.54
C TYR A 318 -2.47 -11.31 -4.23
N PHE A 319 -1.18 -11.33 -3.89
CA PHE A 319 -0.02 -10.94 -4.69
C PHE A 319 0.73 -12.19 -5.18
N THR A 320 1.74 -12.03 -6.07
CA THR A 320 2.77 -13.06 -6.23
C THR A 320 3.77 -12.88 -5.09
N PRO A 321 4.13 -13.94 -4.33
CA PRO A 321 5.04 -13.82 -3.19
C PRO A 321 6.37 -13.17 -3.57
N ILE A 322 6.80 -12.16 -2.81
CA ILE A 322 8.03 -11.40 -3.13
C ILE A 322 9.26 -12.31 -3.09
N HIS A 323 9.36 -13.19 -2.09
CA HIS A 323 10.49 -14.10 -1.94
C HIS A 323 10.64 -15.09 -3.11
N LEU A 324 9.56 -15.39 -3.84
CA LEU A 324 9.57 -16.25 -5.03
C LEU A 324 9.85 -15.49 -6.34
N GLN A 325 9.97 -14.17 -6.30
CA GLN A 325 10.38 -13.40 -7.49
C GLN A 325 11.78 -13.81 -7.94
N PRO A 326 12.01 -13.95 -9.25
CA PRO A 326 13.26 -14.52 -9.78
C PRO A 326 14.54 -13.89 -9.24
N PHE A 327 14.57 -12.55 -9.09
CA PHE A 327 15.74 -11.88 -8.58
C PHE A 327 15.92 -11.99 -7.06
N TYR A 328 14.83 -12.10 -6.26
CA TYR A 328 14.88 -12.38 -4.82
C TYR A 328 15.40 -13.79 -4.56
N ARG A 329 14.90 -14.78 -5.30
CA ARG A 329 15.41 -16.17 -5.22
C ARG A 329 16.91 -16.21 -5.52
N LYS A 330 17.36 -15.51 -6.56
CA LYS A 330 18.78 -15.45 -6.93
C LYS A 330 19.63 -14.72 -5.88
N MET A 331 19.11 -13.66 -5.27
CA MET A 331 19.85 -12.79 -4.35
C MET A 331 19.94 -13.37 -2.93
N PHE A 332 18.88 -14.06 -2.48
CA PHE A 332 18.74 -14.49 -1.08
C PHE A 332 18.53 -16.00 -0.92
N ASP A 333 18.58 -16.77 -2.01
CA ASP A 333 18.40 -18.22 -2.02
C ASP A 333 17.05 -18.70 -1.47
N TYR A 334 16.00 -17.86 -1.59
CA TYR A 334 14.64 -18.23 -1.19
C TYR A 334 14.06 -19.32 -2.10
N LYS A 335 13.22 -20.16 -1.52
CA LYS A 335 12.56 -21.28 -2.20
C LYS A 335 11.12 -21.44 -1.72
N GLU A 336 10.36 -22.24 -2.46
CA GLU A 336 9.04 -22.68 -2.04
C GLU A 336 9.09 -23.40 -0.70
N GLY A 337 8.12 -23.11 0.17
CA GLY A 337 8.03 -23.62 1.55
C GLY A 337 8.66 -22.73 2.61
N ASP A 338 9.38 -21.65 2.23
CA ASP A 338 10.00 -20.73 3.21
C ASP A 338 8.95 -19.90 3.95
N PHE A 339 7.81 -19.59 3.30
CA PHE A 339 6.69 -18.80 3.88
C PHE A 339 5.35 -19.48 3.56
N PRO A 340 5.02 -20.59 4.26
CA PRO A 340 3.92 -21.47 3.86
C PRO A 340 2.54 -20.80 3.92
N VAL A 341 2.30 -19.85 4.84
CA VAL A 341 1.00 -19.14 4.89
C VAL A 341 0.86 -18.20 3.70
N THR A 342 1.90 -17.41 3.42
CA THR A 342 1.92 -16.53 2.23
C THR A 342 1.72 -17.34 0.95
N GLU A 343 2.40 -18.48 0.81
CA GLU A 343 2.34 -19.30 -0.40
C GLU A 343 0.96 -19.95 -0.59
N ASP A 344 0.36 -20.50 0.47
CA ASP A 344 -1.01 -21.03 0.42
C ASP A 344 -2.03 -19.95 0.06
N VAL A 345 -1.99 -18.81 0.75
CA VAL A 345 -2.92 -17.70 0.52
C VAL A 345 -2.80 -17.18 -0.91
N THR A 346 -1.58 -16.90 -1.37
CA THR A 346 -1.37 -16.37 -2.74
C THR A 346 -1.79 -17.35 -3.82
N GLY A 347 -1.76 -18.66 -3.54
CA GLY A 347 -2.28 -19.70 -4.43
C GLY A 347 -3.80 -19.67 -4.60
N ARG A 348 -4.53 -18.97 -3.73
CA ARG A 348 -6.00 -18.99 -3.67
C ARG A 348 -6.66 -17.62 -3.87
N THR A 349 -5.89 -16.52 -3.83
CA THR A 349 -6.44 -15.16 -3.93
C THR A 349 -6.79 -14.75 -5.35
N ILE A 350 -7.92 -14.05 -5.49
CA ILE A 350 -8.35 -13.38 -6.73
C ILE A 350 -8.84 -11.97 -6.38
N ALA A 351 -8.25 -10.94 -7.00
CA ALA A 351 -8.80 -9.60 -6.99
C ALA A 351 -9.92 -9.50 -8.03
N LEU A 352 -11.13 -9.23 -7.57
CA LEU A 352 -12.31 -8.98 -8.42
C LEU A 352 -12.33 -7.52 -8.90
N PRO A 353 -13.09 -7.20 -9.97
CA PRO A 353 -13.34 -5.83 -10.37
C PRO A 353 -13.79 -4.96 -9.18
N PHE A 354 -13.07 -3.86 -8.91
CA PHE A 354 -13.40 -3.02 -7.77
C PHE A 354 -13.04 -1.55 -8.02
N PHE A 355 -14.08 -0.69 -8.11
CA PHE A 355 -13.93 0.74 -8.28
C PHE A 355 -15.22 1.48 -7.85
N ASN A 356 -15.11 2.78 -7.59
CA ASN A 356 -16.15 3.61 -6.97
C ASN A 356 -17.53 3.55 -7.64
N ASN A 357 -17.55 3.53 -8.96
CA ASN A 357 -18.76 3.59 -9.77
C ASN A 357 -19.17 2.22 -10.36
N LEU A 358 -18.71 1.12 -9.75
CA LEU A 358 -19.11 -0.23 -10.13
C LEU A 358 -20.60 -0.44 -9.80
N ARG A 359 -21.41 -0.75 -10.83
CA ARG A 359 -22.86 -0.85 -10.68
C ARG A 359 -23.26 -2.25 -10.21
N GLU A 360 -24.40 -2.33 -9.55
CA GLU A 360 -24.94 -3.59 -9.01
C GLU A 360 -25.07 -4.67 -10.10
N GLU A 361 -25.60 -4.33 -11.28
CA GLU A 361 -25.72 -5.25 -12.41
C GLU A 361 -24.36 -5.82 -12.89
N GLN A 362 -23.30 -5.04 -12.76
CA GLN A 362 -21.95 -5.51 -13.07
C GLN A 362 -21.44 -6.47 -11.99
N ILE A 363 -21.75 -6.21 -10.72
CA ILE A 363 -21.42 -7.10 -9.61
C ILE A 363 -22.19 -8.43 -9.75
N ASP A 364 -23.47 -8.38 -10.09
CA ASP A 364 -24.27 -9.59 -10.36
C ASP A 364 -23.66 -10.45 -11.47
N TYR A 365 -23.21 -9.78 -12.54
CA TYR A 365 -22.52 -10.47 -13.64
C TYR A 365 -21.20 -11.10 -13.17
N VAL A 366 -20.37 -10.36 -12.41
CA VAL A 366 -19.10 -10.86 -11.88
C VAL A 366 -19.32 -12.08 -10.97
N VAL A 367 -20.26 -11.99 -10.02
CA VAL A 367 -20.56 -13.09 -9.09
C VAL A 367 -21.16 -14.30 -9.82
N GLY A 368 -22.06 -14.07 -10.79
CA GLY A 368 -22.59 -15.14 -11.63
C GLY A 368 -21.49 -15.88 -12.39
N LYS A 369 -20.56 -15.13 -13.03
CA LYS A 369 -19.43 -15.74 -13.75
C LYS A 369 -18.41 -16.39 -12.82
N LEU A 370 -18.23 -15.87 -11.62
CA LEU A 370 -17.38 -16.50 -10.60
C LEU A 370 -17.95 -17.88 -10.20
N ARG A 371 -19.25 -17.99 -9.91
CA ARG A 371 -19.90 -19.26 -9.60
C ARG A 371 -19.77 -20.28 -10.75
N GLU A 372 -20.00 -19.86 -12.00
CA GLU A 372 -19.80 -20.70 -13.17
C GLU A 372 -18.33 -21.16 -13.33
N GLY A 373 -17.38 -20.24 -13.10
CA GLY A 373 -15.95 -20.52 -13.17
C GLY A 373 -15.51 -21.53 -12.11
N ILE A 374 -15.99 -21.37 -10.87
CA ILE A 374 -15.73 -22.30 -9.75
C ILE A 374 -16.27 -23.68 -10.08
N ALA A 375 -17.56 -23.78 -10.48
CA ALA A 375 -18.19 -25.05 -10.81
C ALA A 375 -17.47 -25.85 -11.93
N LYS A 376 -16.81 -25.15 -12.86
CA LYS A 376 -16.03 -25.77 -13.94
C LYS A 376 -14.61 -26.19 -13.52
N ASN A 377 -14.09 -25.62 -12.42
CA ASN A 377 -12.71 -25.77 -11.99
C ASN A 377 -12.57 -26.30 -10.56
N SER A 378 -13.65 -26.77 -9.93
CA SER A 378 -13.63 -27.55 -8.70
C SER A 378 -13.39 -29.02 -9.02
N ARG A 379 -12.56 -29.69 -8.23
CA ARG A 379 -12.23 -31.13 -8.36
C ARG A 379 -13.18 -31.98 -7.53
#